data_9588c8f79ffdd0f72e95ce878a871e09
#
_entry.id   9588c8f79ffdd0f72e95ce878a871e09
#
_cell.length_a   1.000
_cell.length_b   1.000
_cell.length_c   1.000
_cell.angle_alpha   90.00
_cell.angle_beta   90.00
_cell.angle_gamma   90.00
#
_symmetry.space_group_name_H-M   'P 1'
#
loop_
_entity.id
_entity.type
_entity.pdbx_description
1 polymer ?
#
loop_
_entity_poly.entity_id
_entity_poly.type
_entity_poly.pdbx_seq_one_letter_code
_entity_poly.pdbx_strand_id
1 'polypeptide(L)'
;MSQAQTQTQAEAKIHTFDEFIEWYPENSEVRYELHDGVIVEMPKPRGKHSKLSGFLIEEFLIAIRELGKRGIWFIPKESIVKPKRDKSGYEPDIIILNEETIGDEKRWETESVIENATSVKLIVEVVSTNWRDDYYDKLRDYEEMGIPEYWIVDYAALGGRDFIGYPKQAAIFVCELVEGEYVKTLFRGSNLIISPTFGQLNLTAQQIFDIVL
;
A
#
# COMPACT_ATOMS: atom_id res chain seq x y z
N MET A 1 -38.52 -10.28 37.33
CA MET A 1 -38.51 -10.79 35.96
C MET A 1 -37.68 -9.83 35.12
N SER A 2 -36.43 -10.19 34.85
CA SER A 2 -35.53 -9.35 34.08
C SER A 2 -35.69 -9.70 32.59
N GLN A 3 -36.13 -8.74 31.80
CA GLN A 3 -36.16 -8.88 30.33
C GLN A 3 -34.74 -8.72 29.81
N ALA A 4 -34.15 -9.82 29.32
CA ALA A 4 -32.93 -9.80 28.56
C ALA A 4 -33.23 -9.12 27.21
N GLN A 5 -32.72 -7.92 27.01
CA GLN A 5 -32.67 -7.29 25.68
C GLN A 5 -31.66 -8.05 24.84
N THR A 6 -32.17 -8.84 23.90
CA THR A 6 -31.36 -9.43 22.82
C THR A 6 -30.98 -8.28 21.88
N GLN A 7 -29.77 -7.78 22.00
CA GLN A 7 -29.18 -6.93 20.96
C GLN A 7 -28.95 -7.80 19.72
N THR A 8 -29.83 -7.65 18.73
CA THR A 8 -29.60 -8.16 17.39
C THR A 8 -28.43 -7.40 16.84
N GLN A 9 -27.22 -8.02 16.77
CA GLN A 9 -26.11 -7.51 15.95
C GLN A 9 -26.64 -7.49 14.52
N ALA A 10 -26.78 -6.29 13.94
CA ALA A 10 -26.99 -6.15 12.52
C ALA A 10 -25.78 -6.80 11.82
N GLU A 11 -26.01 -7.83 11.02
CA GLU A 11 -24.97 -8.40 10.17
C GLU A 11 -24.44 -7.27 9.28
N ALA A 12 -23.12 -7.04 9.31
CA ALA A 12 -22.49 -6.04 8.47
C ALA A 12 -22.77 -6.42 7.00
N LYS A 13 -23.29 -5.48 6.23
CA LYS A 13 -23.52 -5.70 4.80
C LYS A 13 -22.16 -5.97 4.14
N ILE A 14 -22.05 -7.09 3.43
CA ILE A 14 -20.88 -7.48 2.66
C ILE A 14 -21.04 -6.92 1.25
N HIS A 15 -20.05 -6.16 0.79
CA HIS A 15 -20.04 -5.53 -0.52
C HIS A 15 -19.08 -6.25 -1.48
N THR A 16 -19.43 -6.28 -2.74
CA THR A 16 -18.47 -6.54 -3.84
C THR A 16 -17.66 -5.29 -4.11
N PHE A 17 -16.58 -5.43 -4.89
CA PHE A 17 -15.79 -4.27 -5.30
C PHE A 17 -16.62 -3.26 -6.13
N ASP A 18 -17.47 -3.76 -7.03
CA ASP A 18 -18.32 -2.88 -7.85
C ASP A 18 -19.34 -2.11 -7.00
N GLU A 19 -19.97 -2.78 -6.02
CA GLU A 19 -20.86 -2.10 -5.06
C GLU A 19 -20.10 -1.08 -4.20
N PHE A 20 -18.82 -1.32 -3.89
CA PHE A 20 -17.97 -0.38 -3.16
C PHE A 20 -17.66 0.87 -4.00
N ILE A 21 -17.30 0.72 -5.27
CA ILE A 21 -17.01 1.86 -6.16
C ILE A 21 -18.29 2.66 -6.44
N GLU A 22 -19.43 1.99 -6.68
CA GLU A 22 -20.73 2.66 -6.85
C GLU A 22 -21.15 3.45 -5.61
N TRP A 23 -20.82 2.92 -4.42
CA TRP A 23 -21.09 3.59 -3.15
C TRP A 23 -20.09 4.72 -2.86
N TYR A 24 -18.85 4.66 -3.37
CA TYR A 24 -17.77 5.59 -2.99
C TYR A 24 -18.18 7.04 -3.21
N PRO A 25 -18.19 7.90 -2.14
CA PRO A 25 -18.72 9.26 -2.25
C PRO A 25 -17.88 10.14 -3.19
N GLU A 26 -18.52 10.77 -4.16
CA GLU A 26 -17.87 11.81 -4.96
C GLU A 26 -17.39 12.96 -4.05
N ASN A 27 -16.17 13.45 -4.29
CA ASN A 27 -15.55 14.54 -3.53
C ASN A 27 -15.45 14.28 -2.02
N SER A 28 -15.26 13.02 -1.62
CA SER A 28 -15.06 12.66 -0.21
C SER A 28 -13.79 13.33 0.35
N GLU A 29 -13.89 13.92 1.56
CA GLU A 29 -12.72 14.35 2.33
C GLU A 29 -12.07 13.18 3.08
N VAL A 30 -12.68 12.00 3.02
CA VAL A 30 -12.29 10.78 3.72
C VAL A 30 -12.03 9.69 2.69
N ARG A 31 -10.96 8.93 2.88
CA ARG A 31 -10.63 7.76 2.06
C ARG A 31 -11.30 6.52 2.63
N TYR A 32 -11.63 5.59 1.76
CA TYR A 32 -12.21 4.30 2.14
C TYR A 32 -11.51 3.16 1.42
N GLU A 33 -11.35 2.05 2.11
CA GLU A 33 -10.89 0.78 1.54
C GLU A 33 -11.96 -0.29 1.72
N LEU A 34 -11.91 -1.33 0.90
CA LEU A 34 -12.75 -2.51 1.01
C LEU A 34 -11.91 -3.69 1.51
N HIS A 35 -12.21 -4.20 2.70
CA HIS A 35 -11.53 -5.32 3.32
C HIS A 35 -12.50 -6.49 3.49
N ASP A 36 -12.33 -7.58 2.73
CA ASP A 36 -13.21 -8.76 2.74
C ASP A 36 -14.72 -8.41 2.68
N GLY A 37 -15.07 -7.38 1.91
CA GLY A 37 -16.44 -6.91 1.71
C GLY A 37 -16.90 -5.88 2.73
N VAL A 38 -16.08 -5.51 3.70
CA VAL A 38 -16.38 -4.44 4.66
C VAL A 38 -15.76 -3.14 4.21
N ILE A 39 -16.56 -2.10 4.06
CA ILE A 39 -16.07 -0.75 3.78
C ILE A 39 -15.48 -0.17 5.07
N VAL A 40 -14.21 0.20 5.02
CA VAL A 40 -13.44 0.74 6.13
C VAL A 40 -13.06 2.18 5.85
N GLU A 41 -13.43 3.09 6.74
CA GLU A 41 -12.97 4.47 6.71
C GLU A 41 -11.50 4.54 7.12
N MET A 42 -10.68 5.11 6.25
CA MET A 42 -9.25 5.25 6.51
C MET A 42 -8.97 6.52 7.32
N PRO A 43 -8.33 6.40 8.48
CA PRO A 43 -8.02 7.57 9.28
C PRO A 43 -7.07 8.49 8.52
N LYS A 44 -7.27 9.81 8.67
CA LYS A 44 -6.36 10.79 8.10
C LYS A 44 -4.92 10.54 8.57
N PRO A 45 -3.95 10.44 7.64
CA PRO A 45 -2.54 10.22 7.99
C PRO A 45 -2.02 11.26 9.00
N ARG A 46 -1.32 10.80 10.02
CA ARG A 46 -0.67 11.69 10.98
C ARG A 46 0.57 12.36 10.37
N GLY A 47 0.99 13.50 10.94
CA GLY A 47 2.08 14.30 10.38
C GLY A 47 3.38 13.55 10.10
N LYS A 48 3.79 12.60 10.97
CA LYS A 48 4.98 11.75 10.74
C LYS A 48 4.79 10.83 9.52
N HIS A 49 3.65 10.17 9.40
CA HIS A 49 3.30 9.32 8.27
C HIS A 49 3.31 10.14 6.97
N SER A 50 2.59 11.26 6.93
CA SER A 50 2.56 12.15 5.75
C SER A 50 3.94 12.68 5.36
N LYS A 51 4.78 13.04 6.35
CA LYS A 51 6.15 13.52 6.11
C LYS A 51 7.02 12.44 5.49
N LEU A 52 6.92 11.20 5.98
CA LEU A 52 7.67 10.06 5.46
C LEU A 52 7.22 9.68 4.05
N SER A 53 5.91 9.60 3.81
CA SER A 53 5.38 9.33 2.46
C SER A 53 5.82 10.41 1.47
N GLY A 54 5.76 11.69 1.87
CA GLY A 54 6.23 12.80 1.03
C GLY A 54 7.73 12.71 0.69
N PHE A 55 8.57 12.35 1.66
CA PHE A 55 9.99 12.12 1.44
C PHE A 55 10.25 10.95 0.47
N LEU A 56 9.57 9.82 0.66
CA LEU A 56 9.70 8.67 -0.26
C LEU A 56 9.26 9.03 -1.69
N ILE A 57 8.19 9.79 -1.84
CA ILE A 57 7.75 10.28 -3.15
C ILE A 57 8.85 11.12 -3.82
N GLU A 58 9.50 12.03 -3.08
CA GLU A 58 10.61 12.84 -3.60
C GLU A 58 11.76 11.96 -4.08
N GLU A 59 12.21 11.00 -3.28
CA GLU A 59 13.30 10.07 -3.62
C GLU A 59 12.95 9.20 -4.85
N PHE A 60 11.71 8.70 -4.94
CA PHE A 60 11.27 7.95 -6.10
C PHE A 60 11.20 8.82 -7.37
N LEU A 61 10.77 10.07 -7.27
CA LEU A 61 10.77 10.98 -8.43
C LEU A 61 12.19 11.30 -8.92
N ILE A 62 13.15 11.40 -8.00
CA ILE A 62 14.59 11.53 -8.34
C ILE A 62 15.04 10.27 -9.08
N ALA A 63 14.79 9.08 -8.52
CA ALA A 63 15.20 7.81 -9.12
C ALA A 63 14.53 7.57 -10.50
N ILE A 64 13.25 7.88 -10.66
CA ILE A 64 12.54 7.83 -11.95
C ILE A 64 13.22 8.72 -12.98
N ARG A 65 13.67 9.91 -12.59
CA ARG A 65 14.39 10.83 -13.48
C ARG A 65 15.77 10.29 -13.87
N GLU A 66 16.51 9.76 -12.90
CA GLU A 66 17.86 9.19 -13.12
C GLU A 66 17.80 7.97 -14.05
N LEU A 67 16.77 7.15 -13.96
CA LEU A 67 16.49 6.04 -14.87
C LEU A 67 16.02 6.47 -16.28
N GLY A 68 15.84 7.78 -16.53
CA GLY A 68 15.29 8.28 -17.79
C GLY A 68 13.83 7.93 -18.02
N LYS A 69 13.08 7.61 -16.94
CA LYS A 69 11.67 7.20 -17.00
C LYS A 69 10.67 8.34 -16.75
N ARG A 70 11.16 9.59 -16.68
CA ARG A 70 10.30 10.77 -16.55
C ARG A 70 9.29 10.84 -17.68
N GLY A 71 7.99 10.96 -17.34
CA GLY A 71 6.88 10.95 -18.29
C GLY A 71 6.46 9.56 -18.77
N ILE A 72 7.16 8.51 -18.33
CA ILE A 72 6.81 7.11 -18.55
C ILE A 72 6.30 6.50 -17.25
N TRP A 73 6.98 6.76 -16.12
CA TRP A 73 6.50 6.36 -14.81
C TRP A 73 6.01 7.58 -14.04
N PHE A 74 4.91 7.42 -13.33
CA PHE A 74 4.29 8.51 -12.57
C PHE A 74 3.70 8.01 -11.26
N ILE A 75 3.53 8.93 -10.31
CA ILE A 75 2.88 8.69 -9.02
C ILE A 75 1.59 9.49 -9.03
N PRO A 76 0.42 8.86 -9.10
CA PRO A 76 -0.86 9.53 -9.01
C PRO A 76 -1.08 10.08 -7.60
N LYS A 77 -2.00 11.02 -7.45
CA LYS A 77 -2.37 11.52 -6.14
C LYS A 77 -3.13 10.47 -5.32
N GLU A 78 -4.06 9.80 -5.96
CA GLU A 78 -4.93 8.77 -5.37
C GLU A 78 -5.24 7.73 -6.45
N SER A 79 -5.32 6.46 -6.05
CA SER A 79 -5.79 5.38 -6.91
C SER A 79 -6.18 4.18 -6.06
N ILE A 80 -7.17 3.43 -6.50
CA ILE A 80 -7.60 2.21 -5.83
C ILE A 80 -7.05 1.02 -6.60
N VAL A 81 -6.36 0.12 -5.91
CA VAL A 81 -5.93 -1.17 -6.45
C VAL A 81 -7.02 -2.20 -6.16
N LYS A 82 -7.53 -2.84 -7.20
CA LYS A 82 -8.47 -3.95 -7.11
C LYS A 82 -7.70 -5.27 -7.21
N PRO A 83 -7.51 -6.00 -6.11
CA PRO A 83 -6.90 -7.33 -6.18
C PRO A 83 -7.81 -8.33 -6.91
N LYS A 84 -7.31 -9.55 -7.12
CA LYS A 84 -8.10 -10.62 -7.74
C LYS A 84 -9.33 -11.02 -6.92
N ARG A 85 -9.31 -10.74 -5.62
CA ARG A 85 -10.43 -10.98 -4.70
C ARG A 85 -11.49 -9.89 -4.90
N ASP A 86 -12.69 -10.29 -5.29
CA ASP A 86 -13.80 -9.37 -5.63
C ASP A 86 -14.37 -8.58 -4.44
N LYS A 87 -13.87 -8.80 -3.22
CA LYS A 87 -14.33 -8.14 -2.00
C LYS A 87 -13.21 -7.34 -1.32
N SER A 88 -12.18 -6.97 -2.08
CA SER A 88 -11.08 -6.16 -1.59
C SER A 88 -10.77 -5.02 -2.56
N GLY A 89 -10.36 -3.88 -2.02
CA GLY A 89 -9.93 -2.71 -2.77
C GLY A 89 -9.14 -1.78 -1.85
N TYR A 90 -7.89 -1.48 -2.22
CA TYR A 90 -6.95 -0.76 -1.37
C TYR A 90 -6.49 0.53 -2.01
N GLU A 91 -6.29 1.57 -1.20
CA GLU A 91 -5.72 2.85 -1.61
C GLU A 91 -4.32 2.99 -1.00
N PRO A 92 -3.26 2.55 -1.71
CA PRO A 92 -1.90 2.54 -1.17
C PRO A 92 -1.38 3.95 -0.88
N ASP A 93 -0.49 4.07 0.11
CA ASP A 93 0.14 5.34 0.46
C ASP A 93 0.99 5.90 -0.70
N ILE A 94 1.65 5.02 -1.46
CA ILE A 94 2.36 5.37 -2.70
C ILE A 94 2.19 4.23 -3.71
N ILE A 95 1.88 4.59 -4.94
CA ILE A 95 1.91 3.67 -6.08
C ILE A 95 2.65 4.33 -7.24
N ILE A 96 3.50 3.55 -7.92
CA ILE A 96 4.18 3.99 -9.13
C ILE A 96 3.59 3.24 -10.32
N LEU A 97 3.03 4.00 -11.25
CA LEU A 97 2.36 3.49 -12.43
C LEU A 97 3.17 3.71 -13.70
N ASN A 98 2.88 2.90 -14.73
CA ASN A 98 3.50 2.97 -16.04
C ASN A 98 2.51 3.51 -17.08
N GLU A 99 2.82 4.68 -17.65
CA GLU A 99 2.04 5.34 -18.69
C GLU A 99 1.88 4.47 -19.95
N GLU A 100 2.86 3.62 -20.25
CA GLU A 100 2.82 2.76 -21.45
C GLU A 100 1.76 1.65 -21.37
N THR A 101 1.30 1.31 -20.18
CA THR A 101 0.32 0.23 -19.93
C THR A 101 -0.96 0.70 -19.25
N ILE A 102 -1.00 1.95 -18.77
CA ILE A 102 -2.17 2.49 -18.06
C ILE A 102 -3.42 2.53 -18.95
N GLY A 103 -3.24 2.66 -20.27
CA GLY A 103 -4.35 2.63 -21.24
C GLY A 103 -5.08 1.28 -21.32
N ASP A 104 -4.50 0.21 -20.77
CA ASP A 104 -5.13 -1.11 -20.68
C ASP A 104 -6.07 -1.22 -19.46
N GLU A 105 -6.00 -0.26 -18.54
CA GLU A 105 -6.86 -0.18 -17.36
C GLU A 105 -8.22 0.43 -17.71
N LYS A 106 -9.23 -0.41 -17.79
CA LYS A 106 -10.57 -0.01 -18.25
C LYS A 106 -11.26 1.02 -17.35
N ARG A 107 -10.90 1.03 -16.06
CA ARG A 107 -11.52 1.86 -15.02
C ARG A 107 -10.65 3.05 -14.59
N TRP A 108 -9.46 3.21 -15.19
CA TRP A 108 -8.54 4.28 -14.85
C TRP A 108 -9.14 5.67 -15.07
N GLU A 109 -9.62 5.93 -16.29
CA GLU A 109 -10.09 7.27 -16.69
C GLU A 109 -11.32 7.76 -15.91
N THR A 110 -12.15 6.85 -15.43
CA THR A 110 -13.43 7.19 -14.79
C THR A 110 -13.42 7.02 -13.28
N GLU A 111 -12.58 6.13 -12.74
CA GLU A 111 -12.65 5.69 -11.36
C GLU A 111 -11.29 5.66 -10.66
N SER A 112 -10.19 5.92 -11.38
CA SER A 112 -8.80 5.80 -10.88
C SER A 112 -8.50 4.41 -10.29
N VAL A 113 -9.06 3.35 -10.87
CA VAL A 113 -8.91 1.96 -10.43
C VAL A 113 -7.87 1.24 -11.28
N ILE A 114 -7.00 0.49 -10.61
CA ILE A 114 -5.97 -0.39 -11.17
C ILE A 114 -6.37 -1.84 -10.95
N GLU A 115 -6.50 -2.60 -12.03
CA GLU A 115 -6.87 -4.03 -12.02
C GLU A 115 -5.74 -4.94 -12.52
N ASN A 116 -4.71 -4.38 -13.20
CA ASN A 116 -3.63 -5.15 -13.81
C ASN A 116 -2.26 -4.82 -13.21
N ALA A 117 -1.55 -5.84 -12.74
CA ALA A 117 -0.20 -5.68 -12.19
C ALA A 117 0.80 -5.09 -13.20
N THR A 118 0.57 -5.28 -14.52
CA THR A 118 1.44 -4.73 -15.58
C THR A 118 1.51 -3.21 -15.58
N SER A 119 0.48 -2.55 -15.08
CA SER A 119 0.43 -1.09 -14.93
C SER A 119 1.19 -0.58 -13.71
N VAL A 120 1.58 -1.47 -12.78
CA VAL A 120 2.23 -1.12 -11.52
C VAL A 120 3.72 -1.44 -11.57
N LYS A 121 4.56 -0.54 -11.04
CA LYS A 121 6.00 -0.76 -10.85
C LYS A 121 6.34 -1.05 -9.40
N LEU A 122 5.68 -0.35 -8.48
CA LEU A 122 5.93 -0.44 -7.05
C LEU A 122 4.69 0.02 -6.28
N ILE A 123 4.43 -0.63 -5.15
CA ILE A 123 3.49 -0.15 -4.12
C ILE A 123 4.24 -0.01 -2.80
N VAL A 124 3.92 1.04 -2.03
CA VAL A 124 4.43 1.25 -0.67
C VAL A 124 3.27 1.48 0.28
N GLU A 125 3.29 0.77 1.40
CA GLU A 125 2.45 1.04 2.56
C GLU A 125 3.32 1.48 3.74
N VAL A 126 2.96 2.61 4.32
CA VAL A 126 3.58 3.13 5.54
C VAL A 126 2.75 2.67 6.73
N VAL A 127 3.31 1.75 7.50
CA VAL A 127 2.57 1.01 8.53
C VAL A 127 1.95 1.93 9.57
N SER A 128 0.67 1.71 9.81
CA SER A 128 -0.14 2.39 10.82
C SER A 128 -0.60 1.43 11.92
N THR A 129 -1.57 1.83 12.72
CA THR A 129 -2.12 1.00 13.80
C THR A 129 -2.74 -0.31 13.31
N ASN A 130 -3.20 -0.35 12.07
CA ASN A 130 -3.78 -1.53 11.41
C ASN A 130 -2.70 -2.37 10.71
N TRP A 131 -1.50 -2.46 11.27
CA TRP A 131 -0.33 -3.12 10.70
C TRP A 131 -0.59 -4.52 10.12
N ARG A 132 -1.65 -5.23 10.57
CA ARG A 132 -2.01 -6.55 10.04
C ARG A 132 -2.43 -6.50 8.59
N ASP A 133 -3.11 -5.44 8.20
CA ASP A 133 -3.57 -5.26 6.82
C ASP A 133 -2.36 -5.22 5.88
N ASP A 134 -1.30 -4.47 6.25
CA ASP A 134 -0.09 -4.33 5.43
C ASP A 134 0.77 -5.61 5.40
N TYR A 135 0.87 -6.30 6.55
CA TYR A 135 1.76 -7.48 6.69
C TYR A 135 1.13 -8.80 6.27
N TYR A 136 -0.20 -8.88 6.14
CA TYR A 136 -0.91 -10.11 5.78
C TYR A 136 -1.84 -9.93 4.58
N ASP A 137 -2.86 -9.10 4.69
CA ASP A 137 -3.93 -9.06 3.69
C ASP A 137 -3.46 -8.38 2.39
N LYS A 138 -2.92 -7.17 2.46
CA LYS A 138 -2.36 -6.47 1.30
C LYS A 138 -1.15 -7.22 0.73
N LEU A 139 -0.26 -7.75 1.59
CA LEU A 139 0.89 -8.56 1.15
C LEU A 139 0.45 -9.74 0.27
N ARG A 140 -0.52 -10.53 0.75
CA ARG A 140 -1.08 -11.67 0.02
C ARG A 140 -1.76 -11.22 -1.28
N ASP A 141 -2.61 -10.22 -1.19
CA ASP A 141 -3.44 -9.78 -2.31
C ASP A 141 -2.60 -9.14 -3.42
N TYR A 142 -1.54 -8.39 -3.08
CA TYR A 142 -0.58 -7.84 -4.04
C TYR A 142 0.30 -8.94 -4.67
N GLU A 143 0.70 -9.95 -3.89
CA GLU A 143 1.41 -11.13 -4.41
C GLU A 143 0.54 -11.90 -5.41
N GLU A 144 -0.69 -12.24 -5.03
CA GLU A 144 -1.65 -12.93 -5.90
C GLU A 144 -1.98 -12.13 -7.17
N MET A 145 -2.04 -10.81 -7.08
CA MET A 145 -2.24 -9.92 -8.22
C MET A 145 -1.04 -9.95 -9.17
N GLY A 146 0.16 -10.18 -8.65
CA GLY A 146 1.40 -10.19 -9.39
C GLY A 146 2.11 -8.82 -9.41
N ILE A 147 1.90 -7.99 -8.38
CA ILE A 147 2.60 -6.70 -8.23
C ILE A 147 4.09 -6.96 -8.11
N PRO A 148 4.95 -6.37 -8.97
CA PRO A 148 6.36 -6.75 -9.06
C PRO A 148 7.18 -6.40 -7.81
N GLU A 149 6.82 -5.32 -7.12
CA GLU A 149 7.53 -4.87 -5.92
C GLU A 149 6.57 -4.23 -4.93
N TYR A 150 6.64 -4.65 -3.66
CA TYR A 150 5.83 -4.13 -2.55
C TYR A 150 6.71 -3.79 -1.35
N TRP A 151 6.57 -2.57 -0.80
CA TRP A 151 7.29 -2.14 0.39
C TRP A 151 6.36 -2.01 1.59
N ILE A 152 6.83 -2.53 2.73
CA ILE A 152 6.21 -2.32 4.05
C ILE A 152 7.17 -1.46 4.86
N VAL A 153 6.81 -0.20 5.11
CA VAL A 153 7.66 0.78 5.81
C VAL A 153 7.16 0.98 7.24
N ASP A 154 7.70 0.22 8.17
CA ASP A 154 7.33 0.24 9.60
C ASP A 154 8.31 1.09 10.43
N TYR A 155 8.22 2.40 10.29
CA TYR A 155 9.07 3.37 11.01
C TYR A 155 8.78 3.43 12.51
N ALA A 156 7.59 3.04 12.94
CA ALA A 156 7.14 3.09 14.32
C ALA A 156 7.23 1.74 15.06
N ALA A 157 7.76 0.70 14.39
CA ALA A 157 7.89 -0.65 14.93
C ALA A 157 6.54 -1.22 15.45
N LEU A 158 5.47 -1.06 14.68
CA LEU A 158 4.12 -1.52 15.04
C LEU A 158 3.88 -2.99 14.72
N GLY A 159 4.55 -3.52 13.71
CA GLY A 159 4.42 -4.89 13.24
C GLY A 159 4.51 -5.96 14.31
N GLY A 160 4.08 -7.16 13.98
CA GLY A 160 4.16 -8.32 14.86
C GLY A 160 5.61 -8.73 15.15
N ARG A 161 5.88 -9.33 16.33
CA ARG A 161 7.22 -9.79 16.72
C ARG A 161 7.83 -10.77 15.72
N ASP A 162 7.00 -11.56 15.07
CA ASP A 162 7.43 -12.55 14.07
C ASP A 162 8.06 -11.89 12.84
N PHE A 163 7.69 -10.63 12.56
CA PHE A 163 8.24 -9.85 11.46
C PHE A 163 9.42 -8.97 11.90
N ILE A 164 9.23 -8.20 12.97
CA ILE A 164 10.19 -7.16 13.36
C ILE A 164 11.01 -7.48 14.61
N GLY A 165 10.87 -8.69 15.16
CA GLY A 165 11.70 -9.20 16.25
C GLY A 165 11.31 -8.70 17.64
N TYR A 166 12.16 -9.08 18.63
CA TYR A 166 12.04 -8.62 20.02
C TYR A 166 13.44 -8.27 20.58
N PRO A 167 13.67 -7.06 21.10
CA PRO A 167 12.73 -5.92 21.10
C PRO A 167 12.33 -5.52 19.68
N LYS A 168 11.11 -5.00 19.51
CA LYS A 168 10.63 -4.50 18.23
C LYS A 168 11.50 -3.33 17.75
N GLN A 169 11.85 -3.33 16.47
CA GLN A 169 12.66 -2.28 15.85
C GLN A 169 12.02 -1.83 14.54
N ALA A 170 12.18 -0.57 14.21
CA ALA A 170 11.78 -0.05 12.91
C ALA A 170 12.40 -0.88 11.77
N ALA A 171 11.62 -1.12 10.74
CA ALA A 171 11.97 -2.04 9.66
C ALA A 171 11.36 -1.59 8.33
N ILE A 172 12.08 -1.86 7.25
CA ILE A 172 11.54 -1.78 5.89
C ILE A 172 11.67 -3.16 5.28
N PHE A 173 10.55 -3.69 4.77
CA PHE A 173 10.55 -4.89 3.96
C PHE A 173 10.37 -4.47 2.51
N VAL A 174 11.26 -4.94 1.65
CA VAL A 174 11.12 -4.91 0.20
C VAL A 174 10.77 -6.33 -0.24
N CYS A 175 9.57 -6.48 -0.79
CA CYS A 175 9.02 -7.73 -1.28
C CYS A 175 9.15 -7.72 -2.80
N GLU A 176 10.02 -8.56 -3.36
CA GLU A 176 10.22 -8.75 -4.80
C GLU A 176 9.43 -9.96 -5.27
N LEU A 177 8.66 -9.82 -6.33
CA LEU A 177 7.94 -10.95 -6.91
C LEU A 177 8.89 -11.81 -7.77
N VAL A 178 9.19 -13.02 -7.29
CA VAL A 178 10.05 -14.00 -7.96
C VAL A 178 9.27 -15.28 -8.18
N GLU A 179 9.13 -15.71 -9.41
CA GLU A 179 8.38 -16.93 -9.78
C GLU A 179 6.95 -17.00 -9.20
N GLY A 180 6.32 -15.82 -8.98
CA GLY A 180 4.93 -15.71 -8.50
C GLY A 180 4.79 -15.63 -6.98
N GLU A 181 5.88 -15.61 -6.23
CA GLU A 181 5.90 -15.49 -4.77
C GLU A 181 6.80 -14.32 -4.32
N TYR A 182 6.45 -13.65 -3.20
CA TYR A 182 7.27 -12.58 -2.65
C TYR A 182 8.50 -13.08 -1.88
N VAL A 183 9.67 -12.76 -2.40
CA VAL A 183 10.93 -12.82 -1.65
C VAL A 183 11.09 -11.54 -0.84
N LYS A 184 11.06 -11.66 0.50
CA LYS A 184 11.08 -10.51 1.42
C LYS A 184 12.49 -10.24 1.93
N THR A 185 13.02 -9.05 1.65
CA THR A 185 14.30 -8.57 2.19
C THR A 185 14.07 -7.50 3.25
N LEU A 186 14.67 -7.70 4.42
CA LEU A 186 14.57 -6.80 5.57
C LEU A 186 15.73 -5.80 5.59
N PHE A 187 15.42 -4.51 5.67
CA PHE A 187 16.37 -3.42 5.81
C PHE A 187 16.20 -2.70 7.15
N ARG A 188 17.33 -2.38 7.81
CA ARG A 188 17.41 -1.65 9.08
C ARG A 188 18.68 -0.84 9.17
N GLY A 189 18.69 0.19 10.02
CA GLY A 189 19.88 1.00 10.30
C GLY A 189 20.56 1.48 9.03
N SER A 190 21.86 1.30 8.92
CA SER A 190 22.68 1.73 7.79
C SER A 190 22.63 0.83 6.55
N ASN A 191 21.75 -0.17 6.52
CA ASN A 191 21.59 -0.98 5.31
C ASN A 191 21.03 -0.12 4.17
N LEU A 192 21.72 -0.11 3.04
CA LEU A 192 21.22 0.48 1.80
C LEU A 192 20.02 -0.30 1.29
N ILE A 193 18.98 0.41 0.92
CA ILE A 193 17.80 -0.19 0.32
C ILE A 193 18.14 -0.62 -1.11
N ILE A 194 17.86 -1.88 -1.41
CA ILE A 194 17.94 -2.45 -2.75
C ILE A 194 16.52 -2.67 -3.23
N SER A 195 16.17 -2.01 -4.32
CA SER A 195 14.86 -2.08 -4.96
C SER A 195 14.99 -2.79 -6.30
N PRO A 196 14.22 -3.84 -6.60
CA PRO A 196 14.16 -4.43 -7.94
C PRO A 196 13.85 -3.41 -9.04
N THR A 197 12.95 -2.46 -8.75
CA THR A 197 12.54 -1.42 -9.70
C THR A 197 13.61 -0.37 -9.95
N PHE A 198 14.33 0.06 -8.90
CA PHE A 198 15.28 1.19 -8.96
C PHE A 198 16.75 0.78 -8.84
N GLY A 199 17.03 -0.47 -8.51
CA GLY A 199 18.38 -0.90 -8.17
C GLY A 199 18.80 -0.30 -6.81
N GLN A 200 19.90 0.44 -6.80
CA GLN A 200 20.40 1.07 -5.60
C GLN A 200 19.88 2.52 -5.50
N LEU A 201 19.03 2.78 -4.52
CA LEU A 201 18.46 4.11 -4.26
C LEU A 201 19.42 5.07 -3.56
N ASN A 202 20.64 4.63 -3.18
CA ASN A 202 21.60 5.38 -2.35
C ASN A 202 20.99 5.88 -1.01
N LEU A 203 19.99 5.19 -0.51
CA LEU A 203 19.20 5.54 0.67
C LEU A 203 19.25 4.39 1.67
N THR A 204 19.57 4.68 2.92
CA THR A 204 19.52 3.70 4.00
C THR A 204 18.19 3.70 4.71
N ALA A 205 17.84 2.58 5.35
CA ALA A 205 16.65 2.51 6.19
C ALA A 205 16.68 3.59 7.32
N GLN A 206 17.86 3.87 7.89
CA GLN A 206 18.00 4.89 8.93
C GLN A 206 17.69 6.29 8.41
N GLN A 207 18.19 6.66 7.22
CA GLN A 207 17.88 7.96 6.61
C GLN A 207 16.38 8.16 6.41
N ILE A 208 15.65 7.11 6.02
CA ILE A 208 14.18 7.15 5.89
C ILE A 208 13.53 7.37 7.28
N PHE A 209 14.01 6.66 8.31
CA PHE A 209 13.43 6.80 9.66
C PHE A 209 13.76 8.14 10.31
N ASP A 210 14.96 8.69 10.06
CA ASP A 210 15.40 9.98 10.63
C ASP A 210 14.52 11.17 10.19
N ILE A 211 13.83 11.02 9.04
CA ILE A 211 12.86 12.03 8.58
C ILE A 211 11.75 12.28 9.61
N VAL A 212 11.43 11.29 10.44
CA VAL A 212 10.30 11.33 11.37
C VAL A 212 10.69 11.19 12.84
N LEU A 213 11.98 11.12 13.14
CA LEU A 213 12.50 11.20 14.51
C LEU A 213 12.52 12.65 15.00
#